data_e3de266737653beafe167e7a2548def4
#
_entry.id   e3de266737653beafe167e7a2548def4
#
_cell.length_a   1.000
_cell.length_b   1.000
_cell.length_c   1.000
_cell.angle_alpha   90.00
_cell.angle_beta   90.00
_cell.angle_gamma   90.00
#
_symmetry.space_group_name_H-M   'P 1'
#
loop_
_entity.id
_entity.type
_entity.pdbx_description
1 polymer ?
#
loop_
_entity_poly.entity_id
_entity_poly.type
_entity_poly.pdbx_seq_one_letter_code
_entity_poly.pdbx_strand_id
1 'polypeptide(L)'
;MRTTEDCAPLPSGRLDPAVIWRNRALRLLDHVPMPIAVCDFGGGILIVNRAMAAEFGCLPGQLRHRRILEFFTLRDTGTLEALTEAVRLHRRSQYPARVSWTPAGGSERHGEMTVDLVSDTPEQTPNLLLSLQAAEPAAPPPGPRAEASPVEARILAAAARGDTTAQIARALGITPDGVNYHLARLSRRWRVPNRTALVARAYTTGVLAPDTWPPQPADSE
;
A
#
# COMPACT_ATOMS: atom_id res chain seq x y z
N MET A 1 21.36 29.84 -66.12
CA MET A 1 20.04 30.10 -65.52
C MET A 1 19.74 28.92 -64.64
N ARG A 2 19.97 29.07 -63.34
CA ARG A 2 19.59 28.06 -62.32
C ARG A 2 18.41 28.62 -61.58
N THR A 3 17.27 27.96 -61.72
CA THR A 3 16.03 28.26 -60.98
C THR A 3 16.22 27.93 -59.52
N THR A 4 16.12 28.92 -58.67
CA THR A 4 16.04 28.79 -57.22
C THR A 4 14.70 28.14 -56.90
N GLU A 5 14.72 26.88 -56.42
CA GLU A 5 13.56 26.24 -55.81
C GLU A 5 13.18 26.99 -54.51
N ASP A 6 11.98 27.52 -54.55
CA ASP A 6 11.30 28.22 -53.47
C ASP A 6 10.98 27.20 -52.37
N CYS A 7 11.81 27.17 -51.30
CA CYS A 7 11.60 26.35 -50.14
C CYS A 7 10.44 26.95 -49.35
N ALA A 8 9.23 26.48 -49.58
CA ALA A 8 8.07 26.87 -48.81
C ALA A 8 8.30 26.60 -47.32
N PRO A 9 8.06 27.56 -46.40
CA PRO A 9 8.21 27.35 -44.98
C PRO A 9 7.20 26.31 -44.51
N LEU A 10 7.71 25.30 -43.78
CA LEU A 10 6.87 24.29 -43.09
C LEU A 10 5.83 25.02 -42.21
N PRO A 11 4.57 24.60 -42.22
CA PRO A 11 3.56 25.22 -41.38
C PRO A 11 3.98 25.09 -39.92
N SER A 12 4.22 26.22 -39.27
CA SER A 12 4.42 26.31 -37.82
C SER A 12 3.11 25.93 -37.13
N GLY A 13 2.81 24.65 -37.07
CA GLY A 13 1.64 24.10 -36.40
C GLY A 13 1.75 24.39 -34.91
N ARG A 14 1.12 25.47 -34.46
CA ARG A 14 0.85 25.63 -33.03
C ARG A 14 0.01 24.43 -32.61
N LEU A 15 0.58 23.57 -31.77
CA LEU A 15 -0.18 22.50 -31.18
C LEU A 15 -1.41 23.09 -30.47
N ASP A 16 -2.55 22.46 -30.67
CA ASP A 16 -3.79 22.83 -29.99
C ASP A 16 -3.55 22.92 -28.48
N PRO A 17 -3.90 24.02 -27.81
CA PRO A 17 -3.76 24.13 -26.35
C PRO A 17 -4.36 22.96 -25.60
N ALA A 18 -5.46 22.38 -26.07
CA ALA A 18 -6.06 21.18 -25.48
C ALA A 18 -5.13 19.96 -25.54
N VAL A 19 -4.41 19.77 -26.65
CA VAL A 19 -3.42 18.70 -26.80
C VAL A 19 -2.23 18.92 -25.86
N ILE A 20 -1.79 20.17 -25.71
CA ILE A 20 -0.70 20.52 -24.80
C ILE A 20 -1.10 20.20 -23.35
N TRP A 21 -2.29 20.64 -22.95
CA TRP A 21 -2.81 20.38 -21.59
C TRP A 21 -3.01 18.90 -21.32
N ARG A 22 -3.60 18.16 -22.25
CA ARG A 22 -3.75 16.71 -22.15
C ARG A 22 -2.40 16.01 -21.91
N ASN A 23 -1.38 16.37 -22.70
CA ASN A 23 -0.06 15.76 -22.57
C ASN A 23 0.62 16.14 -21.25
N ARG A 24 0.40 17.34 -20.74
CA ARG A 24 0.88 17.77 -19.42
C ARG A 24 0.17 17.00 -18.31
N ALA A 25 -1.15 16.88 -18.37
CA ALA A 25 -1.94 16.14 -17.39
C ALA A 25 -1.53 14.67 -17.31
N LEU A 26 -1.34 14.01 -18.47
CA LEU A 26 -0.85 12.62 -18.50
C LEU A 26 0.55 12.48 -17.89
N ARG A 27 1.46 13.43 -18.16
CA ARG A 27 2.79 13.42 -17.53
C ARG A 27 2.73 13.62 -16.03
N LEU A 28 1.88 14.52 -15.53
CA LEU A 28 1.67 14.72 -14.10
C LEU A 28 1.12 13.45 -13.45
N LEU A 29 0.13 12.81 -14.08
CA LEU A 29 -0.45 11.56 -13.61
C LEU A 29 0.60 10.44 -13.51
N ASP A 30 1.53 10.36 -14.47
CA ASP A 30 2.61 9.37 -14.46
C ASP A 30 3.65 9.59 -13.33
N HIS A 31 3.72 10.80 -12.77
CA HIS A 31 4.60 11.09 -11.63
C HIS A 31 3.94 10.82 -10.27
N VAL A 32 2.63 10.57 -10.23
CA VAL A 32 1.94 10.18 -9.00
C VAL A 32 2.33 8.75 -8.65
N PRO A 33 2.91 8.51 -7.47
CA PRO A 33 3.38 7.17 -7.08
C PRO A 33 2.24 6.19 -6.76
N MET A 34 1.03 6.70 -6.56
CA MET A 34 -0.16 5.90 -6.30
C MET A 34 -0.72 5.34 -7.61
N PRO A 35 -1.10 4.05 -7.68
CA PRO A 35 -1.75 3.48 -8.83
C PRO A 35 -3.11 4.14 -9.12
N ILE A 36 -3.26 4.71 -10.32
CA ILE A 36 -4.46 5.44 -10.74
C ILE A 36 -4.89 4.96 -12.12
N ALA A 37 -6.21 4.79 -12.30
CA ALA A 37 -6.82 4.55 -13.60
C ALA A 37 -8.08 5.42 -13.78
N VAL A 38 -8.38 5.77 -15.01
CA VAL A 38 -9.66 6.35 -15.41
C VAL A 38 -10.34 5.37 -16.34
N CYS A 39 -11.57 4.99 -16.01
CA CYS A 39 -12.36 4.06 -16.79
C CYS A 39 -13.64 4.73 -17.28
N ASP A 40 -14.20 4.24 -18.37
CA ASP A 40 -15.59 4.52 -18.67
C ASP A 40 -16.52 3.82 -17.65
N PHE A 41 -17.79 4.16 -17.67
CA PHE A 41 -18.77 3.58 -16.76
C PHE A 41 -18.95 2.05 -16.92
N GLY A 42 -18.61 1.50 -18.09
CA GLY A 42 -18.58 0.05 -18.35
C GLY A 42 -17.33 -0.65 -17.81
N GLY A 43 -16.40 0.10 -17.20
CA GLY A 43 -15.15 -0.41 -16.67
C GLY A 43 -14.04 -0.56 -17.72
N GLY A 44 -14.21 0.00 -18.92
CA GLY A 44 -13.16 0.05 -19.95
C GLY A 44 -12.09 1.09 -19.56
N ILE A 45 -10.83 0.69 -19.54
CA ILE A 45 -9.71 1.54 -19.15
C ILE A 45 -9.42 2.58 -20.24
N LEU A 46 -9.60 3.85 -19.94
CA LEU A 46 -9.30 4.99 -20.82
C LEU A 46 -7.89 5.52 -20.61
N ILE A 47 -7.51 5.70 -19.35
CA ILE A 47 -6.21 6.22 -18.93
C ILE A 47 -5.72 5.39 -17.75
N VAL A 48 -4.43 5.15 -17.70
CA VAL A 48 -3.77 4.48 -16.58
C VAL A 48 -2.39 5.10 -16.40
N ASN A 49 -2.00 5.36 -15.15
CA ASN A 49 -0.68 5.88 -14.87
C ASN A 49 0.38 4.77 -14.77
N ARG A 50 1.64 5.20 -14.74
CA ARG A 50 2.79 4.29 -14.68
C ARG A 50 2.75 3.40 -13.44
N ALA A 51 2.31 3.93 -12.29
CA ALA A 51 2.23 3.17 -11.04
C ALA A 51 1.22 2.01 -11.15
N MET A 52 0.03 2.24 -11.72
CA MET A 52 -0.97 1.20 -11.94
C MET A 52 -0.48 0.13 -12.93
N ALA A 53 0.17 0.55 -14.02
CA ALA A 53 0.70 -0.39 -15.01
C ALA A 53 1.84 -1.26 -14.43
N ALA A 54 2.66 -0.69 -13.55
CA ALA A 54 3.76 -1.39 -12.89
C ALA A 54 3.28 -2.53 -11.99
N GLU A 55 2.10 -2.42 -11.36
CA GLU A 55 1.51 -3.51 -10.57
C GLU A 55 1.37 -4.80 -11.40
N PHE A 56 1.08 -4.68 -12.67
CA PHE A 56 0.88 -5.80 -13.58
C PHE A 56 2.08 -6.08 -14.51
N GLY A 57 3.22 -5.41 -14.29
CA GLY A 57 4.41 -5.56 -15.12
C GLY A 57 4.20 -5.13 -16.58
N CYS A 58 3.23 -4.24 -16.83
CA CYS A 58 2.82 -3.79 -18.16
C CYS A 58 3.22 -2.34 -18.41
N LEU A 59 3.20 -1.93 -19.66
CA LEU A 59 3.23 -0.52 -20.04
C LEU A 59 1.79 0.06 -20.01
N PRO A 60 1.60 1.36 -19.71
CA PRO A 60 0.27 1.98 -19.67
C PRO A 60 -0.57 1.74 -20.92
N GLY A 61 0.05 1.75 -22.11
CA GLY A 61 -0.63 1.52 -23.37
C GLY A 61 -1.19 0.10 -23.55
N GLN A 62 -0.65 -0.90 -22.85
CA GLN A 62 -1.09 -2.29 -22.94
C GLN A 62 -2.37 -2.57 -22.13
N LEU A 63 -2.67 -1.70 -21.15
CA LEU A 63 -3.87 -1.82 -20.31
C LEU A 63 -5.07 -1.03 -20.89
N ARG A 64 -4.82 -0.10 -21.80
CA ARG A 64 -5.90 0.70 -22.42
C ARG A 64 -6.88 -0.19 -23.19
N HIS A 65 -8.15 0.15 -23.11
CA HIS A 65 -9.29 -0.56 -23.73
C HIS A 65 -9.57 -1.96 -23.16
N ARG A 66 -8.79 -2.41 -22.16
CA ARG A 66 -9.13 -3.62 -21.40
C ARG A 66 -10.10 -3.27 -20.28
N ARG A 67 -10.78 -4.27 -19.74
CA ARG A 67 -11.70 -4.06 -18.62
C ARG A 67 -10.96 -4.12 -17.30
N ILE A 68 -11.24 -3.17 -16.40
CA ILE A 68 -10.59 -3.10 -15.09
C ILE A 68 -10.82 -4.37 -14.26
N LEU A 69 -11.99 -4.98 -14.36
CA LEU A 69 -12.34 -6.22 -13.67
C LEU A 69 -11.62 -7.48 -14.20
N GLU A 70 -10.85 -7.37 -15.28
CA GLU A 70 -9.92 -8.45 -15.68
C GLU A 70 -8.69 -8.52 -14.75
N PHE A 71 -8.39 -7.43 -14.08
CA PHE A 71 -7.20 -7.26 -13.23
C PHE A 71 -7.53 -7.32 -11.74
N PHE A 72 -8.77 -6.98 -11.36
CA PHE A 72 -9.21 -6.87 -9.98
C PHE A 72 -10.45 -7.71 -9.73
N THR A 73 -10.43 -8.42 -8.61
CA THR A 73 -11.60 -9.12 -8.08
C THR A 73 -12.19 -8.28 -6.96
N LEU A 74 -13.48 -7.89 -7.12
CA LEU A 74 -14.22 -7.20 -6.05
C LEU A 74 -14.62 -8.23 -4.99
N ARG A 75 -14.36 -7.88 -3.72
CA ARG A 75 -14.77 -8.70 -2.58
C ARG A 75 -16.16 -8.38 -2.07
N ASP A 76 -16.69 -7.22 -2.45
CA ASP A 76 -18.01 -6.74 -2.06
C ASP A 76 -18.80 -6.32 -3.30
N THR A 77 -19.87 -7.04 -3.58
CA THR A 77 -20.77 -6.75 -4.72
C THR A 77 -21.65 -5.52 -4.48
N GLY A 78 -21.86 -5.14 -3.21
CA GLY A 78 -22.66 -3.95 -2.86
C GLY A 78 -22.04 -2.64 -3.38
N THR A 79 -20.74 -2.62 -3.63
CA THR A 79 -20.06 -1.44 -4.20
C THR A 79 -20.56 -1.12 -5.61
N LEU A 80 -20.81 -2.12 -6.46
CA LEU A 80 -21.33 -1.90 -7.82
C LEU A 80 -22.75 -1.35 -7.81
N GLU A 81 -23.57 -1.83 -6.91
CA GLU A 81 -24.94 -1.33 -6.72
C GLU A 81 -24.94 0.11 -6.23
N ALA A 82 -24.08 0.42 -5.24
CA ALA A 82 -23.92 1.78 -4.72
C ALA A 82 -23.41 2.75 -5.79
N LEU A 83 -22.47 2.35 -6.64
CA LEU A 83 -21.98 3.14 -7.77
C LEU A 83 -23.08 3.40 -8.79
N THR A 84 -23.85 2.36 -9.15
CA THR A 84 -24.97 2.48 -10.10
C THR A 84 -26.02 3.46 -9.58
N GLU A 85 -26.38 3.37 -8.31
CA GLU A 85 -27.35 4.26 -7.67
C GLU A 85 -26.80 5.69 -7.55
N ALA A 86 -25.50 5.86 -7.26
CA ALA A 86 -24.86 7.16 -7.20
C ALA A 86 -24.88 7.89 -8.54
N VAL A 87 -24.62 7.19 -9.64
CA VAL A 87 -24.74 7.74 -10.98
C VAL A 87 -26.18 8.14 -11.28
N ARG A 88 -27.13 7.29 -10.95
CA ARG A 88 -28.55 7.57 -11.14
C ARG A 88 -29.02 8.82 -10.38
N LEU A 89 -28.47 9.04 -9.17
CA LEU A 89 -28.82 10.18 -8.31
C LEU A 89 -27.88 11.41 -8.50
N HIS A 90 -26.97 11.40 -9.47
CA HIS A 90 -25.99 12.45 -9.72
C HIS A 90 -25.18 12.85 -8.47
N ARG A 91 -24.93 11.90 -7.57
CA ARG A 91 -24.16 12.14 -6.35
C ARG A 91 -22.66 12.09 -6.65
N ARG A 92 -21.94 13.12 -6.19
CA ARG A 92 -20.47 13.12 -6.16
C ARG A 92 -20.03 12.56 -4.81
N SER A 93 -19.53 11.33 -4.77
CA SER A 93 -19.06 10.69 -3.53
C SER A 93 -17.96 9.70 -3.89
N GLN A 94 -17.08 9.48 -2.95
CA GLN A 94 -16.05 8.44 -3.03
C GLN A 94 -16.64 7.12 -2.56
N TYR A 95 -16.38 6.08 -3.32
CA TYR A 95 -16.87 4.73 -3.03
C TYR A 95 -15.68 3.80 -2.80
N PRO A 96 -15.42 3.40 -1.56
CA PRO A 96 -14.38 2.42 -1.27
C PRO A 96 -14.84 1.03 -1.71
N ALA A 97 -13.96 0.30 -2.37
CA ALA A 97 -14.15 -1.08 -2.81
C ALA A 97 -12.99 -1.93 -2.34
N ARG A 98 -13.26 -3.01 -1.61
CA ARG A 98 -12.22 -3.99 -1.29
C ARG A 98 -11.94 -4.84 -2.50
N VAL A 99 -10.67 -4.89 -2.90
CA VAL A 99 -10.21 -5.60 -4.08
C VAL A 99 -9.08 -6.55 -3.77
N SER A 100 -8.97 -7.61 -4.57
CA SER A 100 -7.76 -8.40 -4.65
C SER A 100 -7.27 -8.44 -6.09
N TRP A 101 -5.96 -8.58 -6.28
CA TRP A 101 -5.31 -8.69 -7.58
C TRP A 101 -4.02 -9.48 -7.48
N THR A 102 -3.55 -9.99 -8.61
CA THR A 102 -2.27 -10.69 -8.70
C THR A 102 -1.29 -9.82 -9.48
N PRO A 103 -0.29 -9.21 -8.82
CA PRO A 103 0.74 -8.44 -9.49
C PRO A 103 1.68 -9.34 -10.31
N ALA A 104 2.53 -8.72 -11.14
CA ALA A 104 3.52 -9.44 -11.95
C ALA A 104 4.45 -10.35 -11.13
N GLY A 105 4.61 -10.10 -9.83
CA GLY A 105 5.40 -10.92 -8.90
C GLY A 105 4.72 -12.21 -8.40
N GLY A 106 3.48 -12.49 -8.78
CA GLY A 106 2.82 -13.79 -8.61
C GLY A 106 2.07 -14.05 -7.30
N SER A 107 2.22 -13.26 -6.24
CA SER A 107 1.42 -13.42 -5.00
C SER A 107 0.19 -12.52 -5.02
N GLU A 108 -0.97 -13.06 -4.65
CA GLU A 108 -2.20 -12.28 -4.50
C GLU A 108 -2.02 -11.17 -3.47
N ARG A 109 -2.43 -9.98 -3.84
CA ARG A 109 -2.48 -8.79 -2.96
C ARG A 109 -3.92 -8.40 -2.70
N HIS A 110 -4.12 -7.72 -1.58
CA HIS A 110 -5.40 -7.15 -1.19
C HIS A 110 -5.23 -5.66 -0.94
N GLY A 111 -6.31 -4.91 -1.13
CA GLY A 111 -6.29 -3.48 -0.90
C GLY A 111 -7.66 -2.86 -1.01
N GLU A 112 -7.66 -1.54 -0.89
CA GLU A 112 -8.84 -0.72 -1.10
C GLU A 112 -8.68 0.09 -2.39
N MET A 113 -9.67 0.02 -3.24
CA MET A 113 -9.79 0.84 -4.43
C MET A 113 -10.85 1.90 -4.16
N THR A 114 -10.46 3.16 -4.20
CA THR A 114 -11.42 4.26 -4.13
C THR A 114 -11.91 4.58 -5.53
N VAL A 115 -13.22 4.66 -5.71
CA VAL A 115 -13.86 4.99 -6.97
C VAL A 115 -14.55 6.34 -6.84
N ASP A 116 -14.12 7.30 -7.65
CA ASP A 116 -14.71 8.64 -7.75
C ASP A 116 -15.41 8.80 -9.10
N LEU A 117 -16.57 9.45 -9.07
CA LEU A 117 -17.29 9.80 -10.30
C LEU A 117 -16.78 11.14 -10.84
N VAL A 118 -16.23 11.14 -12.05
CA VAL A 118 -15.70 12.31 -12.70
C VAL A 118 -16.46 12.55 -14.01
N SER A 119 -17.06 13.73 -14.16
CA SER A 119 -17.71 14.15 -15.39
C SER A 119 -17.30 15.58 -15.75
N ASP A 120 -17.05 15.82 -17.01
CA ASP A 120 -16.72 17.16 -17.51
C ASP A 120 -17.98 18.04 -17.58
N THR A 121 -19.15 17.44 -17.80
CA THR A 121 -20.44 18.11 -17.83
C THR A 121 -21.49 17.29 -17.07
N PRO A 122 -22.52 17.97 -16.49
CA PRO A 122 -23.60 17.27 -15.75
C PRO A 122 -24.43 16.30 -16.60
N GLU A 123 -24.42 16.48 -17.92
CA GLU A 123 -25.25 15.72 -18.85
C GLU A 123 -24.56 14.47 -19.40
N GLN A 124 -23.24 14.35 -19.20
CA GLN A 124 -22.48 13.19 -19.69
C GLN A 124 -22.45 12.04 -18.65
N THR A 125 -22.47 10.83 -19.16
CA THR A 125 -22.16 9.67 -18.32
C THR A 125 -20.79 9.83 -17.70
N PRO A 126 -20.67 9.81 -16.37
CA PRO A 126 -19.41 10.05 -15.71
C PRO A 126 -18.39 8.96 -16.02
N ASN A 127 -17.13 9.33 -16.01
CA ASN A 127 -16.01 8.40 -15.96
C ASN A 127 -15.74 8.01 -14.49
N LEU A 128 -15.08 6.89 -14.30
CA LEU A 128 -14.67 6.39 -13.00
C LEU A 128 -13.17 6.69 -12.81
N LEU A 129 -12.84 7.52 -11.84
CA LEU A 129 -11.47 7.68 -11.39
C LEU A 129 -11.20 6.65 -10.29
N LEU A 130 -10.27 5.76 -10.52
CA LEU A 130 -9.91 4.68 -9.63
C LEU A 130 -8.53 4.98 -9.04
N SER A 131 -8.43 4.95 -7.72
CA SER A 131 -7.14 5.00 -7.02
C SER A 131 -7.00 3.76 -6.14
N LEU A 132 -5.86 3.06 -6.27
CA LEU A 132 -5.60 1.83 -5.55
C LEU A 132 -4.65 2.12 -4.38
N GLN A 133 -5.07 1.73 -3.20
CA GLN A 133 -4.24 1.69 -2.02
C GLN A 133 -4.03 0.22 -1.65
N ALA A 134 -2.83 -0.28 -1.94
CA ALA A 134 -2.48 -1.62 -1.49
C ALA A 134 -2.58 -1.63 0.04
N ALA A 135 -3.28 -2.60 0.61
CA ALA A 135 -3.10 -2.88 2.01
C ALA A 135 -1.60 -3.13 2.20
N GLU A 136 -0.97 -2.44 3.13
CA GLU A 136 0.37 -2.86 3.53
C GLU A 136 0.31 -4.37 3.74
N PRO A 137 1.27 -5.14 3.21
CA PRO A 137 1.28 -6.58 3.45
C PRO A 137 1.09 -6.72 4.95
N ALA A 138 -0.06 -7.26 5.36
CA ALA A 138 -0.36 -7.48 6.77
C ALA A 138 0.91 -8.06 7.34
N ALA A 139 1.50 -7.37 8.32
CA ALA A 139 2.77 -7.81 8.90
C ALA A 139 2.65 -9.32 9.04
N PRO A 140 3.56 -10.12 8.45
CA PRO A 140 3.36 -11.55 8.27
C PRO A 140 2.76 -12.07 9.55
N PRO A 141 1.64 -12.86 9.50
CA PRO A 141 0.92 -13.25 10.70
C PRO A 141 1.97 -13.71 11.69
N PRO A 142 2.03 -13.18 12.91
CA PRO A 142 3.15 -13.37 13.81
C PRO A 142 3.47 -14.86 13.74
N GLY A 143 4.61 -15.19 13.11
CA GLY A 143 5.01 -16.58 12.92
C GLY A 143 4.93 -17.22 14.29
N PRO A 144 4.65 -18.53 14.47
CA PRO A 144 4.19 -19.14 15.70
C PRO A 144 4.76 -18.37 16.88
N ARG A 145 3.86 -17.66 17.60
CA ARG A 145 4.21 -16.63 18.60
C ARG A 145 5.39 -17.16 19.37
N ALA A 146 6.54 -16.51 19.24
CA ALA A 146 7.72 -16.99 19.94
C ALA A 146 7.35 -16.94 21.41
N GLU A 147 7.01 -18.12 21.96
CA GLU A 147 6.44 -18.27 23.29
C GLU A 147 7.42 -17.66 24.30
N ALA A 148 7.19 -16.44 24.68
CA ALA A 148 7.84 -15.85 25.83
C ALA A 148 6.87 -15.99 27.02
N SER A 149 7.37 -16.48 28.12
CA SER A 149 6.57 -16.49 29.36
C SER A 149 6.27 -15.05 29.79
N PRO A 150 5.22 -14.79 30.58
CA PRO A 150 4.91 -13.45 31.08
C PRO A 150 6.10 -12.76 31.75
N VAL A 151 6.92 -13.50 32.45
CA VAL A 151 8.15 -12.99 33.07
C VAL A 151 9.20 -12.64 32.03
N GLU A 152 9.38 -13.47 31.01
CA GLU A 152 10.31 -13.21 29.90
C GLU A 152 9.87 -11.98 29.10
N ALA A 153 8.58 -11.81 28.83
CA ALA A 153 8.04 -10.62 28.15
C ALA A 153 8.29 -9.33 28.95
N ARG A 154 8.10 -9.35 30.25
CA ARG A 154 8.42 -8.21 31.15
C ARG A 154 9.92 -7.91 31.18
N ILE A 155 10.79 -8.92 31.20
CA ILE A 155 12.25 -8.74 31.09
C ILE A 155 12.62 -8.09 29.75
N LEU A 156 12.01 -8.55 28.64
CA LEU A 156 12.24 -7.99 27.31
C LEU A 156 11.78 -6.55 27.21
N ALA A 157 10.62 -6.21 27.78
CA ALA A 157 10.12 -4.84 27.83
C ALA A 157 11.07 -3.91 28.60
N ALA A 158 11.56 -4.34 29.76
CA ALA A 158 12.54 -3.60 30.53
C ALA A 158 13.89 -3.47 29.78
N ALA A 159 14.31 -4.56 29.12
CA ALA A 159 15.50 -4.55 28.27
C ALA A 159 15.39 -3.58 27.09
N ALA A 160 14.21 -3.46 26.49
CA ALA A 160 13.92 -2.53 25.39
C ALA A 160 13.93 -1.05 25.84
N ARG A 161 13.57 -0.78 27.09
CA ARG A 161 13.75 0.57 27.71
C ARG A 161 15.20 0.97 27.91
N GLY A 162 16.13 0.02 27.87
CA GLY A 162 17.54 0.24 28.16
C GLY A 162 17.93 -0.06 29.63
N ASP A 163 17.05 -0.65 30.43
CA ASP A 163 17.32 -0.96 31.83
C ASP A 163 18.47 -1.95 31.95
N THR A 164 19.35 -1.73 32.92
CA THR A 164 20.44 -2.67 33.23
C THR A 164 19.88 -3.94 33.88
N THR A 165 20.67 -5.04 33.85
CA THR A 165 20.27 -6.31 34.50
C THR A 165 19.90 -6.12 35.97
N ALA A 166 20.64 -5.26 36.69
CA ALA A 166 20.36 -4.97 38.09
C ALA A 166 19.04 -4.19 38.30
N GLN A 167 18.72 -3.25 37.39
CA GLN A 167 17.45 -2.52 37.42
C GLN A 167 16.27 -3.44 37.11
N ILE A 168 16.41 -4.30 36.12
CA ILE A 168 15.40 -5.30 35.76
C ILE A 168 15.14 -6.26 36.95
N ALA A 169 16.22 -6.75 37.55
CA ALA A 169 16.15 -7.67 38.71
C ALA A 169 15.37 -7.02 39.85
N ARG A 170 15.70 -5.77 40.19
CA ARG A 170 15.02 -5.01 41.25
C ARG A 170 13.53 -4.79 40.93
N ALA A 171 13.23 -4.37 39.68
CA ALA A 171 11.86 -4.07 39.24
C ALA A 171 10.95 -5.31 39.21
N LEU A 172 11.51 -6.49 38.95
CA LEU A 172 10.76 -7.73 38.85
C LEU A 172 10.82 -8.63 40.13
N GLY A 173 11.58 -8.20 41.13
CA GLY A 173 11.75 -8.95 42.36
C GLY A 173 12.50 -10.28 42.19
N ILE A 174 13.44 -10.36 41.24
CA ILE A 174 14.25 -11.54 40.94
C ILE A 174 15.75 -11.19 41.07
N THR A 175 16.62 -12.21 41.06
CA THR A 175 18.07 -11.98 41.09
C THR A 175 18.62 -11.55 39.74
N PRO A 176 19.75 -10.79 39.69
CA PRO A 176 20.44 -10.50 38.43
C PRO A 176 20.80 -11.75 37.63
N ASP A 177 21.18 -12.82 38.28
CA ASP A 177 21.46 -14.11 37.64
C ASP A 177 20.20 -14.75 37.06
N GLY A 178 19.04 -14.56 37.69
CA GLY A 178 17.74 -14.97 37.16
C GLY A 178 17.40 -14.22 35.85
N VAL A 179 17.65 -12.90 35.78
CA VAL A 179 17.50 -12.12 34.57
C VAL A 179 18.40 -12.64 33.47
N ASN A 180 19.70 -12.83 33.77
CA ASN A 180 20.67 -13.36 32.81
C ASN A 180 20.31 -14.75 32.30
N TYR A 181 19.81 -15.63 33.20
CA TYR A 181 19.31 -16.95 32.84
C TYR A 181 18.16 -16.88 31.81
N HIS A 182 17.16 -16.04 32.07
CA HIS A 182 16.03 -15.84 31.12
C HIS A 182 16.50 -15.30 29.80
N LEU A 183 17.36 -14.28 29.78
CA LEU A 183 17.90 -13.69 28.54
C LEU A 183 18.72 -14.72 27.75
N ALA A 184 19.59 -15.48 28.41
CA ALA A 184 20.41 -16.52 27.78
C ALA A 184 19.55 -17.66 27.22
N ARG A 185 18.50 -18.06 27.95
CA ARG A 185 17.55 -19.08 27.49
C ARG A 185 16.77 -18.61 26.25
N LEU A 186 16.29 -17.36 26.24
CA LEU A 186 15.63 -16.74 25.11
C LEU A 186 16.56 -16.63 23.89
N SER A 187 17.81 -16.15 24.10
CA SER A 187 18.79 -16.05 23.02
C SER A 187 19.07 -17.38 22.34
N ARG A 188 19.20 -18.46 23.13
CA ARG A 188 19.36 -19.82 22.57
C ARG A 188 18.13 -20.30 21.83
N ARG A 189 16.92 -20.11 22.41
CA ARG A 189 15.65 -20.54 21.81
C ARG A 189 15.35 -19.79 20.50
N TRP A 190 15.62 -18.49 20.47
CA TRP A 190 15.38 -17.65 19.31
C TRP A 190 16.57 -17.54 18.36
N ARG A 191 17.70 -18.19 18.70
CA ARG A 191 18.93 -18.20 17.90
C ARG A 191 19.46 -16.80 17.58
N VAL A 192 19.48 -15.91 18.56
CA VAL A 192 19.97 -14.53 18.41
C VAL A 192 21.26 -14.33 19.23
N PRO A 193 22.24 -13.55 18.69
CA PRO A 193 23.58 -13.50 19.26
C PRO A 193 23.71 -12.59 20.48
N ASN A 194 22.84 -11.61 20.65
CA ASN A 194 22.99 -10.59 21.69
C ASN A 194 21.64 -10.00 22.13
N ARG A 195 21.69 -9.18 23.20
CA ARG A 195 20.51 -8.55 23.80
C ARG A 195 19.77 -7.61 22.83
N THR A 196 20.48 -6.86 21.99
CA THR A 196 19.85 -5.97 21.01
C THR A 196 19.06 -6.77 19.98
N ALA A 197 19.63 -7.84 19.44
CA ALA A 197 18.97 -8.73 18.51
C ALA A 197 17.77 -9.45 19.18
N LEU A 198 17.85 -9.73 20.49
CA LEU A 198 16.77 -10.33 21.26
C LEU A 198 15.57 -9.37 21.37
N VAL A 199 15.81 -8.09 21.66
CA VAL A 199 14.79 -7.05 21.70
C VAL A 199 14.17 -6.84 20.32
N ALA A 200 14.98 -6.72 19.27
CA ALA A 200 14.49 -6.61 17.90
C ALA A 200 13.59 -7.81 17.53
N ARG A 201 13.99 -9.03 17.91
CA ARG A 201 13.19 -10.22 17.68
C ARG A 201 11.88 -10.20 18.46
N ALA A 202 11.87 -9.67 19.69
CA ALA A 202 10.66 -9.56 20.52
C ALA A 202 9.59 -8.67 19.85
N TYR A 203 9.99 -7.59 19.20
CA TYR A 203 9.07 -6.75 18.41
C TYR A 203 8.57 -7.47 17.16
N THR A 204 9.45 -8.10 16.39
CA THR A 204 9.07 -8.80 15.15
C THR A 204 8.21 -10.03 15.37
N THR A 205 8.25 -10.64 16.56
CA THR A 205 7.43 -11.81 16.91
C THR A 205 6.17 -11.45 17.70
N GLY A 206 5.91 -10.15 17.92
CA GLY A 206 4.71 -9.70 18.64
C GLY A 206 4.72 -10.00 20.13
N VAL A 207 5.89 -10.22 20.74
CA VAL A 207 6.04 -10.35 22.22
C VAL A 207 6.02 -8.97 22.87
N LEU A 208 6.54 -7.95 22.18
CA LEU A 208 6.43 -6.55 22.57
C LEU A 208 5.52 -5.82 21.62
N ALA A 209 4.68 -4.92 22.16
CA ALA A 209 3.78 -4.09 21.39
C ALA A 209 4.59 -3.09 20.57
N PRO A 210 4.42 -3.01 19.23
CA PRO A 210 4.98 -1.93 18.42
C PRO A 210 4.29 -0.61 18.79
N ASP A 211 4.94 0.52 18.50
CA ASP A 211 4.39 1.87 18.62
C ASP A 211 3.97 2.31 20.03
N THR A 212 4.46 1.61 21.07
CA THR A 212 4.15 1.94 22.47
C THR A 212 5.43 2.34 23.22
N TRP A 213 5.42 3.53 23.83
CA TRP A 213 6.49 3.97 24.70
C TRP A 213 5.95 4.36 26.08
N PRO A 214 6.49 3.87 27.19
CA PRO A 214 7.58 2.90 27.31
C PRO A 214 7.19 1.51 26.78
N PRO A 215 8.18 0.70 26.30
CA PRO A 215 7.94 -0.64 25.79
C PRO A 215 7.14 -1.52 26.76
N GLN A 216 6.12 -2.18 26.25
CA GLN A 216 5.24 -3.07 27.02
C GLN A 216 5.11 -4.43 26.33
N PRO A 217 4.84 -5.51 27.10
CA PRO A 217 4.42 -6.77 26.50
C PRO A 217 3.17 -6.54 25.66
N ALA A 218 3.07 -7.21 24.50
CA ALA A 218 1.82 -7.24 23.78
C ALA A 218 0.79 -7.99 24.62
N ASP A 219 -0.36 -7.37 24.88
CA ASP A 219 -1.44 -7.98 25.66
C ASP A 219 -1.85 -9.27 24.98
N SER A 220 -1.81 -10.35 25.74
CA SER A 220 -2.36 -11.64 25.33
C SER A 220 -3.85 -11.58 25.62
N GLU A 221 -4.70 -11.30 24.60
CA GLU A 221 -6.11 -11.68 24.67
C GLU A 221 -6.25 -13.20 24.63
#